data_f5a039a44925320bb1a1e505b759dee5
#
_entry.id   f5a039a44925320bb1a1e505b759dee5
#
_cell.length_a   1.000
_cell.length_b   1.000
_cell.length_c   1.000
_cell.angle_alpha   90.00
_cell.angle_beta   90.00
_cell.angle_gamma   90.00
#
_symmetry.space_group_name_H-M   'P 1'
#
loop_
_entity.id
_entity.type
_entity.pdbx_description
1 polymer ?
#
loop_
_entity_poly.entity_id
_entity_poly.type
_entity_poly.pdbx_seq_one_letter_code
_entity_poly.pdbx_strand_id
1 'polypeptide(L)'
;LISRTWHGIVPLAMKTGFEAYEYETGVKDTLAIKGNCGAYLKIVNQGAYAHFFLCTKWDSWESMVDYAGIEPEIAVTYPEDEKYGLISDPIVIIQEVTDSKNPFDN
;
A
#
# COMPACT_ATOMS: atom_id res chain seq x y z
N LEU A 1 -12.91 -9.63 7.57
CA LEU A 1 -11.82 -8.67 7.39
C LEU A 1 -11.96 -7.91 6.08
N ILE A 2 -11.31 -6.77 5.98
CA ILE A 2 -11.27 -5.96 4.76
C ILE A 2 -9.83 -5.85 4.31
N SER A 3 -9.57 -6.06 3.01
CA SER A 3 -8.28 -5.78 2.42
C SER A 3 -8.36 -4.55 1.54
N ARG A 4 -7.29 -3.76 1.55
CA ARG A 4 -7.11 -2.59 0.70
C ARG A 4 -5.76 -2.72 0.01
N THR A 5 -5.77 -2.79 -1.32
CA THR A 5 -4.55 -3.01 -2.10
C THR A 5 -4.27 -1.83 -3.03
N TRP A 6 -3.10 -1.24 -2.85
CA TRP A 6 -2.59 -0.16 -3.67
C TRP A 6 -1.51 -0.68 -4.63
N HIS A 7 -1.42 -0.07 -5.81
CA HIS A 7 -0.37 -0.33 -6.79
C HIS A 7 0.20 0.98 -7.33
N GLY A 8 1.52 1.01 -7.48
CA GLY A 8 2.22 2.10 -8.15
C GLY A 8 3.53 1.61 -8.72
N ILE A 9 4.16 2.43 -9.55
CA ILE A 9 5.43 2.08 -10.19
C ILE A 9 6.45 3.20 -10.01
N VAL A 10 7.72 2.80 -9.93
CA VAL A 10 8.87 3.74 -9.99
C VAL A 10 9.88 3.22 -11.00
N PRO A 11 10.72 4.10 -11.59
CA PRO A 11 11.85 3.62 -12.38
C PRO A 11 12.75 2.70 -11.55
N LEU A 12 13.36 1.70 -12.20
CA LEU A 12 14.21 0.74 -11.48
C LEU A 12 15.30 1.41 -10.65
N ALA A 13 15.86 2.53 -11.13
CA ALA A 13 16.89 3.27 -10.40
C ALA A 13 16.39 3.81 -9.04
N MET A 14 15.08 3.97 -8.88
CA MET A 14 14.46 4.50 -7.65
C MET A 14 13.89 3.41 -6.75
N LYS A 15 13.97 2.15 -7.16
CA LYS A 15 13.36 1.03 -6.44
C LYS A 15 13.78 0.94 -4.98
N THR A 16 15.09 0.94 -4.71
CA THR A 16 15.62 0.75 -3.35
C THR A 16 15.23 1.92 -2.45
N GLY A 17 15.34 3.14 -2.95
CA GLY A 17 14.97 4.32 -2.18
C GLY A 17 13.46 4.37 -1.90
N PHE A 18 12.64 4.04 -2.90
CA PHE A 18 11.20 4.05 -2.73
C PHE A 18 10.73 2.93 -1.80
N GLU A 19 11.35 1.76 -1.86
CA GLU A 19 11.05 0.67 -0.91
C GLU A 19 11.25 1.13 0.54
N ALA A 20 12.39 1.77 0.82
CA ALA A 20 12.67 2.30 2.15
C ALA A 20 11.65 3.36 2.56
N TYR A 21 11.28 4.24 1.64
CA TYR A 21 10.28 5.28 1.88
C TYR A 21 8.89 4.68 2.17
N GLU A 22 8.48 3.63 1.43
CA GLU A 22 7.23 2.94 1.68
C GLU A 22 7.16 2.34 3.08
N TYR A 23 8.24 1.71 3.55
CA TYR A 23 8.28 1.16 4.91
C TYR A 23 8.18 2.26 5.97
N GLU A 24 8.73 3.43 5.72
CA GLU A 24 8.70 4.57 6.66
C GLU A 24 7.38 5.34 6.61
N THR A 25 6.60 5.21 5.55
CA THR A 25 5.35 5.94 5.36
C THR A 25 4.14 5.00 5.33
N GLY A 26 3.80 4.46 4.16
CA GLY A 26 2.60 3.66 3.99
C GLY A 26 2.51 2.47 4.93
N VAL A 27 3.57 1.67 5.02
CA VAL A 27 3.58 0.48 5.88
C VAL A 27 3.50 0.89 7.34
N LYS A 28 4.37 1.79 7.79
CA LYS A 28 4.43 2.23 9.18
C LYS A 28 3.12 2.88 9.62
N ASP A 29 2.58 3.77 8.80
CA ASP A 29 1.37 4.51 9.15
C ASP A 29 0.15 3.60 9.25
N THR A 30 0.01 2.63 8.34
CA THR A 30 -1.09 1.67 8.39
C THR A 30 -1.00 0.77 9.61
N LEU A 31 0.20 0.28 9.93
CA LEU A 31 0.41 -0.58 11.10
C LEU A 31 0.12 0.13 12.42
N ALA A 32 0.24 1.46 12.46
CA ALA A 32 -0.02 2.25 13.66
C ALA A 32 -1.51 2.44 13.96
N ILE A 33 -2.39 2.16 13.02
CA ILE A 33 -3.84 2.35 13.20
C ILE A 33 -4.43 1.16 13.94
N LYS A 34 -5.21 1.44 15.01
CA LYS A 34 -5.94 0.39 15.72
C LYS A 34 -6.92 -0.29 14.76
N GLY A 35 -6.91 -1.60 14.74
CA GLY A 35 -7.74 -2.39 13.83
C GLY A 35 -7.01 -2.84 12.58
N ASN A 36 -5.75 -2.39 12.37
CA ASN A 36 -4.93 -2.96 11.31
C ASN A 36 -4.56 -4.40 11.67
N CYS A 37 -4.72 -5.31 10.72
CA CYS A 37 -4.44 -6.74 10.88
C CYS A 37 -3.23 -7.19 10.05
N GLY A 38 -2.54 -6.26 9.40
CA GLY A 38 -1.32 -6.54 8.65
C GLY A 38 -1.11 -5.56 7.50
N ALA A 39 0.14 -5.40 7.10
CA ALA A 39 0.53 -4.61 5.94
C ALA A 39 1.63 -5.39 5.20
N TYR A 40 1.40 -5.66 3.92
CA TYR A 40 2.24 -6.54 3.13
C TYR A 40 2.65 -5.85 1.84
N LEU A 41 3.95 -5.78 1.61
CA LEU A 41 4.52 -5.14 0.43
C LEU A 41 5.08 -6.19 -0.51
N LYS A 42 4.76 -6.09 -1.81
CA LYS A 42 5.34 -6.90 -2.87
C LYS A 42 5.93 -6.00 -3.93
N ILE A 43 7.11 -6.35 -4.43
CA ILE A 43 7.79 -5.62 -5.48
C ILE A 43 8.05 -6.57 -6.64
N VAL A 44 7.66 -6.15 -7.85
CA VAL A 44 7.89 -6.92 -9.08
C VAL A 44 8.59 -6.03 -10.09
N ASN A 45 9.78 -6.45 -10.53
CA ASN A 45 10.47 -5.76 -11.61
C ASN A 45 9.91 -6.22 -12.96
N GLN A 46 9.51 -5.26 -13.78
CA GLN A 46 9.01 -5.56 -15.11
C GLN A 46 9.38 -4.42 -16.06
N GLY A 47 10.13 -4.74 -17.13
CA GLY A 47 10.60 -3.72 -18.05
C GLY A 47 11.50 -2.71 -17.35
N ALA A 48 11.23 -1.44 -17.56
CA ALA A 48 12.00 -0.33 -16.99
C ALA A 48 11.54 0.07 -15.58
N TYR A 49 10.57 -0.64 -14.99
CA TYR A 49 9.90 -0.21 -13.76
C TYR A 49 9.89 -1.29 -12.70
N ALA A 50 9.85 -0.84 -11.45
CA ALA A 50 9.53 -1.67 -10.30
C ALA A 50 8.07 -1.40 -9.91
N HIS A 51 7.27 -2.45 -9.88
CA HIS A 51 5.87 -2.40 -9.45
C HIS A 51 5.79 -2.66 -7.97
N PHE A 52 5.11 -1.77 -7.24
CA PHE A 52 4.90 -1.90 -5.81
C PHE A 52 3.41 -2.18 -5.54
N PHE A 53 3.16 -3.20 -4.73
CA PHE A 53 1.81 -3.54 -4.26
C PHE A 53 1.83 -3.47 -2.75
N LEU A 54 0.95 -2.68 -2.17
CA LEU A 54 0.76 -2.63 -0.72
C LEU A 54 -0.64 -3.11 -0.38
N CYS A 55 -0.72 -4.26 0.27
CA CYS A 55 -1.98 -4.82 0.76
C CYS A 55 -2.05 -4.61 2.27
N THR A 56 -3.09 -3.94 2.73
CA THR A 56 -3.35 -3.75 4.15
C THR A 56 -4.64 -4.47 4.52
N LYS A 57 -4.66 -5.09 5.70
CA LYS A 57 -5.81 -5.82 6.20
C LYS A 57 -6.37 -5.12 7.43
N TRP A 58 -7.70 -5.11 7.55
CA TRP A 58 -8.41 -4.32 8.55
C TRP A 58 -9.53 -5.12 9.18
N ASP A 59 -9.74 -4.94 10.48
CA ASP A 59 -10.81 -5.61 11.20
C ASP A 59 -12.19 -5.01 10.90
N SER A 60 -12.23 -3.75 10.44
CA SER A 60 -13.47 -3.03 10.15
C SER A 60 -13.26 -1.97 9.08
N TRP A 61 -14.38 -1.54 8.47
CA TRP A 61 -14.38 -0.41 7.54
C TRP A 61 -13.91 0.88 8.23
N GLU A 62 -14.34 1.10 9.46
CA GLU A 62 -13.99 2.29 10.23
C GLU A 62 -12.50 2.40 10.46
N SER A 63 -11.83 1.30 10.79
CA SER A 63 -10.38 1.29 10.98
C SER A 63 -9.64 1.65 9.70
N MET A 64 -10.11 1.12 8.57
CA MET A 64 -9.53 1.44 7.26
C MET A 64 -9.71 2.94 6.93
N VAL A 65 -10.88 3.50 7.22
CA VAL A 65 -11.17 4.91 6.99
C VAL A 65 -10.30 5.81 7.89
N ASP A 66 -9.98 5.37 9.09
CA ASP A 66 -9.07 6.10 9.98
C ASP A 66 -7.70 6.32 9.34
N TYR A 67 -7.24 5.40 8.52
CA TYR A 67 -6.02 5.58 7.74
C TYR A 67 -6.28 6.32 6.42
N ALA A 68 -7.21 5.83 5.62
CA ALA A 68 -7.35 6.22 4.22
C ALA A 68 -8.23 7.47 4.01
N GLY A 69 -8.99 7.87 5.03
CA GLY A 69 -9.89 9.01 4.93
C GLY A 69 -11.28 8.65 4.44
N ILE A 70 -12.11 9.68 4.23
CA ILE A 70 -13.53 9.52 3.92
C ILE A 70 -13.81 8.88 2.56
N GLU A 71 -12.84 8.93 1.64
CA GLU A 71 -12.92 8.27 0.35
C GLU A 71 -11.83 7.20 0.27
N PRO A 72 -12.01 6.05 0.94
CA PRO A 72 -10.93 5.08 1.11
C PRO A 72 -10.51 4.37 -0.17
N GLU A 73 -11.31 4.43 -1.24
CA GLU A 73 -10.95 3.90 -2.55
C GLU A 73 -9.92 4.77 -3.29
N ILE A 74 -9.66 5.99 -2.81
CA ILE A 74 -8.63 6.86 -3.38
C ILE A 74 -7.29 6.58 -2.72
N ALA A 75 -6.24 6.47 -3.52
CA ALA A 75 -4.89 6.21 -2.99
C ALA A 75 -4.43 7.35 -2.07
N VAL A 76 -3.81 6.98 -0.94
CA VAL A 76 -3.16 7.94 -0.05
C VAL A 76 -1.82 8.33 -0.66
N THR A 77 -1.53 9.63 -0.74
CA THR A 77 -0.26 10.13 -1.28
C THR A 77 0.60 10.72 -0.17
N TYR A 78 1.90 10.71 -0.39
CA TYR A 78 2.88 11.22 0.57
C TYR A 78 3.73 12.31 -0.08
N PRO A 79 4.24 13.27 0.72
CA PRO A 79 4.89 14.48 0.17
C PRO A 79 6.09 14.23 -0.72
N GLU A 80 6.85 13.14 -0.49
CA GLU A 80 8.06 12.86 -1.25
C GLU A 80 7.86 11.84 -2.37
N ASP A 81 6.63 11.41 -2.65
CA ASP A 81 6.37 10.42 -3.71
C ASP A 81 6.96 10.84 -5.06
N GLU A 82 6.83 12.12 -5.41
CA GLU A 82 7.36 12.63 -6.69
C GLU A 82 8.87 12.53 -6.82
N LYS A 83 9.60 12.62 -5.71
CA LYS A 83 11.06 12.52 -5.68
C LYS A 83 11.55 11.20 -6.26
N TYR A 84 10.74 10.14 -6.12
CA TYR A 84 11.07 8.81 -6.61
C TYR A 84 10.51 8.53 -8.00
N GLY A 85 9.85 9.51 -8.63
CA GLY A 85 9.21 9.32 -9.92
C GLY A 85 8.02 8.39 -9.86
N LEU A 86 7.31 8.35 -8.72
CA LEU A 86 6.17 7.48 -8.54
C LEU A 86 5.03 7.82 -9.49
N ILE A 87 4.54 6.79 -10.17
CA ILE A 87 3.26 6.83 -10.87
C ILE A 87 2.32 5.90 -10.11
N SER A 88 1.37 6.49 -9.40
CA SER A 88 0.43 5.74 -8.57
C SER A 88 -0.87 5.49 -9.32
N ASP A 89 -1.42 4.28 -9.18
CA ASP A 89 -2.81 4.08 -9.50
C ASP A 89 -3.64 4.97 -8.57
N PRO A 90 -4.56 5.77 -9.11
CA PRO A 90 -5.34 6.69 -8.27
C PRO A 90 -6.40 5.98 -7.44
N ILE A 91 -6.85 4.79 -7.87
CA ILE A 91 -7.90 4.02 -7.20
C ILE A 91 -7.29 2.73 -6.68
N VAL A 92 -7.60 2.39 -5.44
CA VAL A 92 -7.18 1.13 -4.81
C VAL A 92 -8.32 0.12 -4.84
N ILE A 93 -7.98 -1.16 -4.67
CA ILE A 93 -8.97 -2.24 -4.61
C ILE A 93 -9.29 -2.54 -3.16
N ILE A 94 -10.59 -2.53 -2.83
CA ILE A 94 -11.09 -2.86 -1.49
C ILE A 94 -12.03 -4.04 -1.61
N GLN A 95 -11.83 -5.07 -0.78
CA GLN A 95 -12.68 -6.25 -0.80
C GLN A 95 -12.73 -6.92 0.57
N GLU A 96 -13.79 -7.70 0.80
CA GLU A 96 -13.86 -8.54 1.99
C GLU A 96 -12.99 -9.77 1.80
N VAL A 97 -12.30 -10.17 2.87
CA VAL A 97 -11.43 -11.34 2.91
C VAL A 97 -11.67 -12.12 4.20
N THR A 98 -11.24 -13.40 4.24
CA THR A 98 -11.54 -14.29 5.34
C THR A 98 -10.44 -14.41 6.39
N ASP A 99 -9.21 -13.95 6.06
CA ASP A 99 -8.09 -14.06 6.99
C ASP A 99 -7.12 -12.89 6.82
N SER A 100 -6.16 -12.79 7.74
CA SER A 100 -5.14 -11.73 7.76
C SER A 100 -3.77 -12.20 7.24
N LYS A 101 -3.73 -13.32 6.51
CA LYS A 101 -2.48 -13.82 5.95
C LYS A 101 -1.92 -12.89 4.90
N ASN A 102 -0.61 -12.96 4.70
CA ASN A 102 0.07 -12.24 3.63
C ASN A 102 -0.46 -12.77 2.28
N PRO A 103 -1.12 -11.92 1.45
CA PRO A 103 -1.70 -12.39 0.20
C PRO A 103 -0.64 -12.68 -0.88
N PHE A 104 0.61 -12.30 -0.63
CA PHE A 104 1.70 -12.45 -1.59
C PHE A 104 2.57 -13.69 -1.31
N ASP A 105 2.31 -14.38 -0.20
CA ASP A 105 2.98 -15.65 0.10
C ASP A 105 2.33 -16.78 -0.69
N ASN A 106 3.16 -17.65 -1.23
CA ASN A 106 2.72 -18.84 -1.96
C ASN A 106 2.71 -20.08 -1.05
#